data_d0709f41094353d6668ad16e89df5185
#
_entry.id   d0709f41094353d6668ad16e89df5185
#
_cell.length_a   1.000
_cell.length_b   1.000
_cell.length_c   1.000
_cell.angle_alpha   90.00
_cell.angle_beta   90.00
_cell.angle_gamma   90.00
#
_symmetry.space_group_name_H-M   'P 1'
#
loop_
_entity.id
_entity.type
_entity.pdbx_description
1 polymer ?
#
loop_
_entity_poly.entity_id
_entity_poly.type
_entity_poly.pdbx_seq_one_letter_code
_entity_poly.pdbx_strand_id
1 'polypeptide(L)'
;MLTLATTSPGEPELFASLQGEGPSMGRPCAFVRLSRCNLACVWCDTAYTWRFEGDNRPHRDEKAFARKANQLVLDEAEVAARIMALGQDRLVITGGEPLLQGAALARMVALLTGMSVEIETNGSVEPHEALDPLVAQYNVSPKLEHSGNDPAIA
;
A
#
# COMPACT_ATOMS: atom_id res chain seq x y z
N MET A 1 5.93 13.68 1.02
CA MET A 1 6.58 12.53 1.71
C MET A 1 5.61 11.37 1.75
N LEU A 2 6.09 10.18 1.42
CA LEU A 2 5.35 8.91 1.51
C LEU A 2 5.91 8.06 2.66
N THR A 3 5.01 7.40 3.36
CA THR A 3 5.35 6.46 4.44
C THR A 3 5.22 5.04 3.91
N LEU A 4 6.34 4.37 3.74
CA LEU A 4 6.46 3.05 3.12
C LEU A 4 6.65 1.95 4.16
N ALA A 5 6.20 0.74 3.85
CA ALA A 5 6.63 -0.47 4.54
C ALA A 5 8.07 -0.83 4.13
N THR A 6 8.74 -1.62 4.94
CA THR A 6 10.14 -2.02 4.68
C THR A 6 10.30 -3.53 4.67
N THR A 7 11.13 -4.04 3.78
CA THR A 7 11.55 -5.46 3.73
C THR A 7 12.62 -5.77 4.78
N SER A 8 13.45 -4.75 5.07
CA SER A 8 14.46 -4.73 6.13
C SER A 8 14.66 -3.29 6.58
N PRO A 9 15.23 -3.03 7.77
CA PRO A 9 15.42 -1.66 8.25
C PRO A 9 16.13 -0.77 7.23
N GLY A 10 15.47 0.31 6.80
CA GLY A 10 15.98 1.26 5.82
C GLY A 10 15.72 0.93 4.34
N GLU A 11 15.21 -0.27 4.02
CA GLU A 11 14.92 -0.69 2.64
C GLU A 11 13.41 -0.70 2.38
N PRO A 12 12.87 0.16 1.52
CA PRO A 12 11.45 0.19 1.22
C PRO A 12 11.01 -1.11 0.54
N GLU A 13 9.80 -1.55 0.83
CA GLU A 13 9.17 -2.66 0.12
C GLU A 13 8.74 -2.20 -1.28
N LEU A 14 9.71 -2.25 -2.18
CA LEU A 14 9.60 -1.82 -3.57
C LEU A 14 10.37 -2.81 -4.44
N PHE A 15 9.67 -3.53 -5.33
CA PHE A 15 10.22 -4.63 -6.10
C PHE A 15 9.47 -4.89 -7.39
N ALA A 16 10.07 -5.62 -8.34
CA ALA A 16 9.40 -6.12 -9.53
C ALA A 16 8.91 -7.56 -9.30
N SER A 17 7.68 -7.86 -9.77
CA SER A 17 7.06 -9.18 -9.69
C SER A 17 5.95 -9.31 -10.73
N LEU A 18 5.08 -10.31 -10.55
CA LEU A 18 3.84 -10.47 -11.32
C LEU A 18 2.66 -10.04 -10.48
N GLN A 19 1.68 -9.34 -11.09
CA GLN A 19 0.42 -9.03 -10.43
C GLN A 19 -0.32 -10.33 -10.11
N GLY A 20 -0.74 -10.49 -8.84
CA GLY A 20 -1.47 -11.67 -8.34
C GLY A 20 -2.99 -11.50 -8.31
N GLU A 21 -3.51 -10.29 -8.54
CA GLU A 21 -4.92 -9.94 -8.35
C GLU A 21 -5.49 -9.17 -9.54
N GLY A 22 -6.83 -9.14 -9.61
CA GLY A 22 -7.59 -8.33 -10.56
C GLY A 22 -7.38 -8.68 -12.03
N PRO A 23 -7.82 -7.78 -12.93
CA PRO A 23 -7.77 -8.02 -14.38
C PRO A 23 -6.35 -8.14 -14.96
N SER A 24 -5.35 -7.66 -14.24
CA SER A 24 -3.93 -7.67 -14.66
C SER A 24 -3.15 -8.87 -14.15
N MET A 25 -3.82 -9.85 -13.55
CA MET A 25 -3.17 -11.06 -13.02
C MET A 25 -2.19 -11.67 -14.02
N GLY A 26 -0.98 -11.98 -13.55
CA GLY A 26 0.10 -12.57 -14.34
C GLY A 26 0.93 -11.58 -15.15
N ARG A 27 0.60 -10.29 -15.14
CA ARG A 27 1.41 -9.27 -15.83
C ARG A 27 2.61 -8.83 -14.99
N PRO A 28 3.79 -8.63 -15.61
CA PRO A 28 4.93 -8.02 -14.93
C PRO A 28 4.58 -6.61 -14.45
N CYS A 29 5.02 -6.27 -13.24
CA CYS A 29 4.77 -4.96 -12.64
C CYS A 29 5.79 -4.63 -11.56
N ALA A 30 5.93 -3.34 -11.25
CA ALA A 30 6.54 -2.87 -10.03
C ALA A 30 5.50 -2.87 -8.91
N PHE A 31 5.91 -3.24 -7.71
CA PHE A 31 5.13 -3.08 -6.48
C PHE A 31 5.74 -2.03 -5.57
N VAL A 32 4.90 -1.23 -4.94
CA VAL A 32 5.26 -0.41 -3.79
C VAL A 32 4.25 -0.61 -2.68
N ARG A 33 4.73 -0.99 -1.47
CA ARG A 33 3.87 -1.17 -0.30
C ARG A 33 3.96 0.02 0.64
N LEU A 34 2.82 0.66 0.87
CA LEU A 34 2.70 1.74 1.85
C LEU A 34 2.47 1.18 3.25
N SER A 35 2.95 1.91 4.23
CA SER A 35 2.66 1.69 5.64
C SER A 35 1.42 2.46 6.07
N ARG A 36 0.84 2.09 7.20
CA ARG A 36 -0.40 2.55 7.82
C ARG A 36 -1.64 1.90 7.20
N CYS A 37 -2.59 1.57 8.07
CA CYS A 37 -3.93 1.11 7.72
C CYS A 37 -4.95 1.71 8.70
N ASN A 38 -6.11 2.05 8.21
CA ASN A 38 -7.24 2.47 9.05
C ASN A 38 -8.01 1.28 9.63
N LEU A 39 -7.81 0.08 9.09
CA LEU A 39 -8.38 -1.17 9.59
C LEU A 39 -7.36 -1.98 10.39
N ALA A 40 -7.85 -2.95 11.17
CA ALA A 40 -7.06 -3.85 11.99
C ALA A 40 -7.57 -5.29 11.85
N CYS A 41 -7.53 -5.81 10.62
CA CYS A 41 -8.03 -7.15 10.34
C CYS A 41 -7.29 -8.21 11.18
N VAL A 42 -8.05 -9.04 11.90
CA VAL A 42 -7.49 -10.04 12.84
C VAL A 42 -6.62 -11.09 12.15
N TRP A 43 -6.79 -11.28 10.86
CA TRP A 43 -6.06 -12.25 10.03
C TRP A 43 -5.10 -11.59 9.02
N CYS A 44 -4.79 -10.28 9.16
CA CYS A 44 -3.95 -9.54 8.23
C CYS A 44 -2.57 -10.20 8.08
N ASP A 45 -2.15 -10.49 6.86
CA ASP A 45 -0.84 -11.08 6.55
C ASP A 45 0.29 -10.04 6.47
N THR A 46 -0.08 -8.76 6.40
CA THR A 46 0.85 -7.63 6.34
C THR A 46 0.73 -6.71 7.58
N ALA A 47 0.51 -7.31 8.76
CA ALA A 47 0.30 -6.55 9.99
C ALA A 47 1.47 -5.63 10.37
N TYR A 48 2.69 -5.88 9.85
CA TYR A 48 3.84 -4.99 10.02
C TYR A 48 3.65 -3.60 9.40
N THR A 49 2.63 -3.41 8.58
CA THR A 49 2.28 -2.10 8.00
C THR A 49 1.52 -1.21 8.97
N TRP A 50 0.86 -1.77 10.00
CA TRP A 50 -0.01 -1.01 10.91
C TRP A 50 0.12 -1.39 12.40
N ARG A 51 0.37 -2.67 12.73
CA ARG A 51 0.40 -3.18 14.11
C ARG A 51 1.77 -2.96 14.75
N PHE A 52 2.03 -1.73 15.14
CA PHE A 52 3.28 -1.36 15.79
C PHE A 52 3.24 -1.59 17.31
N GLU A 53 4.41 -1.61 17.94
CA GLU A 53 4.54 -1.68 19.41
C GLU A 53 3.62 -0.66 20.10
N GLY A 54 2.85 -1.13 21.08
CA GLY A 54 1.82 -0.34 21.75
C GLY A 54 0.42 -0.46 21.13
N ASP A 55 0.25 -1.12 20.00
CA ASP A 55 -1.06 -1.44 19.42
C ASP A 55 -1.64 -2.69 20.07
N ASN A 56 -2.79 -2.56 20.75
CA ASN A 56 -3.45 -3.63 21.49
C ASN A 56 -4.64 -4.23 20.71
N ARG A 57 -4.87 -3.85 19.45
CA ARG A 57 -5.94 -4.43 18.64
C ARG A 57 -5.67 -5.91 18.38
N PRO A 58 -6.71 -6.77 18.39
CA PRO A 58 -6.55 -8.22 18.21
C PRO A 58 -5.89 -8.55 16.86
N HIS A 59 -5.02 -9.56 16.88
CA HIS A 59 -4.44 -10.14 15.67
C HIS A 59 -4.05 -11.59 15.96
N ARG A 60 -4.25 -12.49 14.99
CA ARG A 60 -4.02 -13.94 15.13
C ARG A 60 -2.63 -14.33 15.64
N ASP A 61 -1.59 -13.57 15.26
CA ASP A 61 -0.20 -13.88 15.59
C ASP A 61 0.27 -13.17 16.87
N GLU A 62 -0.58 -12.33 17.50
CA GLU A 62 -0.27 -11.51 18.69
C GLU A 62 1.03 -10.69 18.60
N LYS A 63 1.67 -10.67 17.43
CA LYS A 63 2.96 -10.02 17.19
C LYS A 63 2.78 -8.53 16.93
N ALA A 64 3.50 -7.68 17.67
CA ALA A 64 3.69 -6.27 17.37
C ALA A 64 5.06 -6.04 16.71
N PHE A 65 5.16 -4.98 15.91
CA PHE A 65 6.33 -4.70 15.11
C PHE A 65 6.98 -3.38 15.53
N ALA A 66 8.32 -3.35 15.60
CA ALA A 66 9.05 -2.13 15.87
C ALA A 66 8.89 -1.16 14.69
N ARG A 67 8.30 0.01 14.93
CA ARG A 67 8.02 1.00 13.86
C ARG A 67 9.27 1.37 13.06
N LYS A 68 10.39 1.63 13.75
CA LYS A 68 11.65 2.00 13.10
C LYS A 68 12.21 0.94 12.15
N ALA A 69 11.88 -0.33 12.37
CA ALA A 69 12.34 -1.44 11.55
C ALA A 69 11.39 -1.73 10.38
N ASN A 70 10.13 -1.29 10.46
CA ASN A 70 9.07 -1.68 9.53
C ASN A 70 8.45 -0.49 8.78
N GLN A 71 8.99 0.72 8.97
CA GLN A 71 8.47 1.92 8.35
C GLN A 71 9.60 2.87 7.94
N LEU A 72 9.50 3.43 6.75
CA LEU A 72 10.43 4.41 6.18
C LEU A 72 9.63 5.56 5.56
N VAL A 73 10.14 6.79 5.70
CA VAL A 73 9.55 7.97 5.08
C VAL A 73 10.51 8.48 4.01
N LEU A 74 10.03 8.55 2.76
CA LEU A 74 10.80 9.04 1.61
C LEU A 74 10.05 10.17 0.89
N ASP A 75 10.80 10.96 0.16
CA ASP A 75 10.26 11.96 -0.76
C ASP A 75 9.58 11.31 -1.96
N GLU A 76 8.53 11.92 -2.50
CA GLU A 76 7.76 11.41 -3.64
C GLU A 76 8.61 11.23 -4.89
N ALA A 77 9.55 12.14 -5.14
CA ALA A 77 10.43 12.07 -6.30
C ALA A 77 11.46 10.93 -6.16
N GLU A 78 11.94 10.68 -4.96
CA GLU A 78 12.83 9.54 -4.68
C GLU A 78 12.10 8.22 -4.90
N VAL A 79 10.86 8.08 -4.40
CA VAL A 79 10.05 6.86 -4.61
C VAL A 79 9.79 6.66 -6.10
N ALA A 80 9.38 7.70 -6.83
CA ALA A 80 9.15 7.63 -8.28
C ALA A 80 10.42 7.19 -9.04
N ALA A 81 11.58 7.74 -8.71
CA ALA A 81 12.84 7.37 -9.33
C ALA A 81 13.19 5.89 -9.11
N ARG A 82 12.99 5.37 -7.89
CA ARG A 82 13.21 3.96 -7.57
C ARG A 82 12.23 3.04 -8.31
N ILE A 83 10.95 3.43 -8.44
CA ILE A 83 9.95 2.69 -9.22
C ILE A 83 10.38 2.62 -10.69
N MET A 84 10.73 3.74 -11.30
CA MET A 84 11.16 3.79 -12.70
C MET A 84 12.42 2.96 -12.96
N ALA A 85 13.33 2.90 -12.00
CA ALA A 85 14.55 2.08 -12.10
C ALA A 85 14.28 0.58 -12.19
N LEU A 86 13.09 0.10 -11.81
CA LEU A 86 12.69 -1.31 -11.99
C LEU A 86 12.35 -1.65 -13.46
N GLY A 87 12.21 -0.65 -14.35
CA GLY A 87 12.02 -0.87 -15.78
C GLY A 87 10.69 -1.53 -16.15
N GLN A 88 9.65 -1.38 -15.33
CA GLN A 88 8.31 -1.90 -15.59
C GLN A 88 7.41 -0.80 -16.18
N ASP A 89 6.43 -1.19 -16.99
CA ASP A 89 5.41 -0.30 -17.54
C ASP A 89 4.12 -0.24 -16.70
N ARG A 90 4.08 -0.99 -15.60
CA ARG A 90 2.95 -1.11 -14.68
C ARG A 90 3.43 -0.96 -13.24
N LEU A 91 2.67 -0.18 -12.46
CA LEU A 91 2.85 -0.04 -11.02
C LEU A 91 1.61 -0.55 -10.29
N VAL A 92 1.80 -1.37 -9.28
CA VAL A 92 0.80 -1.74 -8.27
C VAL A 92 1.17 -1.06 -6.96
N ILE A 93 0.29 -0.19 -6.49
CA ILE A 93 0.40 0.47 -5.18
C ILE A 93 -0.45 -0.33 -4.21
N THR A 94 0.17 -0.88 -3.19
CA THR A 94 -0.47 -1.69 -2.16
C THR A 94 -0.06 -1.23 -0.76
N GLY A 95 -0.41 -1.96 0.28
CA GLY A 95 0.08 -1.63 1.63
C GLY A 95 -0.83 -2.11 2.73
N GLY A 96 -0.93 -1.30 3.79
CA GLY A 96 -2.06 -1.31 4.70
C GLY A 96 -3.28 -0.76 3.97
N GLU A 97 -3.44 0.58 3.97
CA GLU A 97 -4.42 1.27 3.10
C GLU A 97 -3.74 2.44 2.36
N PRO A 98 -3.44 2.28 1.06
CA PRO A 98 -2.72 3.29 0.30
C PRO A 98 -3.44 4.64 0.22
N LEU A 99 -4.78 4.63 0.13
CA LEU A 99 -5.57 5.84 -0.07
C LEU A 99 -5.52 6.82 1.12
N LEU A 100 -5.05 6.35 2.31
CA LEU A 100 -4.73 7.25 3.43
C LEU A 100 -3.64 8.27 3.09
N GLN A 101 -2.84 8.01 2.04
CA GLN A 101 -1.75 8.88 1.57
C GLN A 101 -2.05 9.47 0.19
N GLY A 102 -3.32 9.59 -0.19
CA GLY A 102 -3.78 9.93 -1.53
C GLY A 102 -3.15 11.18 -2.14
N ALA A 103 -3.03 12.28 -1.38
CA ALA A 103 -2.40 13.51 -1.87
C ALA A 103 -0.90 13.35 -2.18
N ALA A 104 -0.17 12.58 -1.37
CA ALA A 104 1.25 12.28 -1.63
C ALA A 104 1.41 11.31 -2.79
N LEU A 105 0.51 10.31 -2.89
CA LEU A 105 0.46 9.41 -4.03
C LEU A 105 0.19 10.15 -5.34
N ALA A 106 -0.73 11.12 -5.36
CA ALA A 106 -0.99 11.92 -6.56
C ALA A 106 0.27 12.61 -7.06
N ARG A 107 1.06 13.22 -6.16
CA ARG A 107 2.34 13.87 -6.53
C ARG A 107 3.37 12.87 -7.04
N MET A 108 3.47 11.71 -6.43
CA MET A 108 4.40 10.67 -6.86
C MET A 108 4.00 10.08 -8.21
N VAL A 109 2.73 9.71 -8.39
CA VAL A 109 2.21 9.14 -9.64
C VAL A 109 2.33 10.11 -10.82
N ALA A 110 2.14 11.41 -10.60
CA ALA A 110 2.32 12.43 -11.64
C ALA A 110 3.76 12.49 -12.19
N LEU A 111 4.74 11.95 -11.49
CA LEU A 111 6.12 11.85 -11.95
C LEU A 111 6.41 10.58 -12.79
N LEU A 112 5.47 9.62 -12.79
CA LEU A 112 5.62 8.33 -13.48
C LEU A 112 5.12 8.45 -14.92
N THR A 113 6.02 8.66 -15.86
CA THR A 113 5.66 8.77 -17.29
C THR A 113 5.55 7.40 -17.93
N GLY A 114 4.44 7.16 -18.65
CA GLY A 114 4.22 5.93 -19.43
C GLY A 114 3.89 4.67 -18.61
N MET A 115 3.65 4.80 -17.32
CA MET A 115 3.25 3.69 -16.45
C MET A 115 1.72 3.63 -16.27
N SER A 116 1.16 2.43 -16.34
CA SER A 116 -0.20 2.14 -15.91
C SER A 116 -0.21 1.91 -14.39
N VAL A 117 -1.06 2.61 -13.65
CA VAL A 117 -1.11 2.55 -12.18
C VAL A 117 -2.34 1.82 -11.71
N GLU A 118 -2.15 0.84 -10.84
CA GLU A 118 -3.19 0.11 -10.14
C GLU A 118 -3.06 0.30 -8.63
N ILE A 119 -4.18 0.36 -7.92
CA ILE A 119 -4.21 0.47 -6.46
C ILE A 119 -5.00 -0.69 -5.86
N GLU A 120 -4.39 -1.41 -4.93
CA GLU A 120 -5.04 -2.38 -4.07
C GLU A 120 -5.52 -1.68 -2.80
N THR A 121 -6.83 -1.66 -2.56
CA THR A 121 -7.44 -0.93 -1.44
C THR A 121 -8.49 -1.77 -0.73
N ASN A 122 -8.71 -1.50 0.53
CA ASN A 122 -9.82 -2.10 1.29
C ASN A 122 -11.19 -1.45 0.96
N GLY A 123 -11.20 -0.35 0.20
CA GLY A 123 -12.41 0.35 -0.25
C GLY A 123 -13.09 1.22 0.79
N SER A 124 -12.50 1.43 1.96
CA SER A 124 -13.09 2.25 3.04
C SER A 124 -12.65 3.72 3.01
N VAL A 125 -11.74 4.07 2.11
CA VAL A 125 -11.20 5.42 1.94
C VAL A 125 -11.46 5.88 0.51
N GLU A 126 -12.05 7.06 0.36
CA GLU A 126 -12.28 7.67 -0.95
C GLU A 126 -10.95 8.09 -1.60
N PRO A 127 -10.75 7.84 -2.89
CA PRO A 127 -9.59 8.34 -3.61
C PRO A 127 -9.47 9.87 -3.57
N HIS A 128 -8.27 10.37 -3.39
CA HIS A 128 -8.02 11.80 -3.47
C HIS A 128 -8.29 12.31 -4.89
N GLU A 129 -8.96 13.46 -5.04
CA GLU A 129 -9.39 14.03 -6.32
C GLU A 129 -8.27 14.19 -7.36
N ALA A 130 -7.05 14.51 -6.91
CA ALA A 130 -5.89 14.62 -7.79
C ALA A 130 -5.24 13.27 -8.13
N LEU A 131 -5.55 12.21 -7.39
CA LEU A 131 -5.02 10.86 -7.63
C LEU A 131 -5.91 10.07 -8.60
N ASP A 132 -7.20 10.14 -8.41
CA ASP A 132 -8.19 9.33 -9.13
C ASP A 132 -8.02 9.35 -10.67
N PRO A 133 -7.82 10.51 -11.32
CA PRO A 133 -7.62 10.56 -12.77
C PRO A 133 -6.32 9.91 -13.27
N LEU A 134 -5.38 9.62 -12.37
CA LEU A 134 -4.08 9.03 -12.68
C LEU A 134 -4.06 7.51 -12.50
N VAL A 135 -5.13 6.92 -11.95
CA VAL A 135 -5.24 5.50 -11.64
C VAL A 135 -6.04 4.79 -12.72
N ALA A 136 -5.44 3.77 -13.33
CA ALA A 136 -6.09 2.97 -14.36
C ALA A 136 -7.04 1.91 -13.78
N GLN A 137 -6.77 1.42 -12.56
CA GLN A 137 -7.52 0.32 -11.95
C GLN A 137 -7.45 0.37 -10.43
N TYR A 138 -8.60 0.18 -9.79
CA TYR A 138 -8.70 -0.15 -8.35
C TYR A 138 -9.08 -1.62 -8.18
N ASN A 139 -8.26 -2.34 -7.45
CA ASN A 139 -8.54 -3.70 -6.99
C ASN A 139 -9.07 -3.59 -5.55
N VAL A 140 -10.39 -3.67 -5.40
CA VAL A 140 -11.05 -3.40 -4.12
C VAL A 140 -11.31 -4.72 -3.40
N SER A 141 -10.82 -4.82 -2.16
CA SER A 141 -11.00 -5.97 -1.26
C SER A 141 -11.75 -5.57 0.02
N PRO A 142 -13.08 -5.42 -0.02
CA PRO A 142 -13.88 -5.04 1.14
C PRO A 142 -13.70 -6.02 2.29
N LYS A 143 -13.65 -5.50 3.54
CA LYS A 143 -13.47 -6.33 4.73
C LYS A 143 -14.81 -6.62 5.36
N LEU A 144 -15.17 -7.91 5.43
CA LEU A 144 -16.40 -8.40 6.00
C LEU A 144 -16.33 -8.47 7.55
N GLU A 145 -17.45 -8.73 8.20
CA GLU A 145 -17.60 -8.78 9.66
C GLU A 145 -16.52 -9.63 10.35
N HIS A 146 -16.19 -10.81 9.78
CA HIS A 146 -15.17 -11.71 10.33
C HIS A 146 -13.72 -11.16 10.31
N SER A 147 -13.50 -10.01 9.70
CA SER A 147 -12.22 -9.31 9.79
C SER A 147 -11.94 -8.74 11.18
N GLY A 148 -12.96 -8.66 12.04
CA GLY A 148 -12.87 -8.07 13.37
C GLY A 148 -12.86 -6.55 13.41
N ASN A 149 -13.09 -5.89 12.27
CA ASN A 149 -13.28 -4.45 12.22
C ASN A 149 -14.73 -4.09 12.61
N ASP A 150 -14.93 -2.83 13.04
CA ASP A 150 -16.25 -2.32 13.35
C ASP A 150 -17.17 -2.43 12.11
N PRO A 151 -18.40 -3.00 12.25
CA PRO A 151 -19.37 -3.08 11.16
C PRO A 151 -19.71 -1.75 10.48
N ALA A 152 -19.51 -0.62 11.16
CA ALA A 152 -19.70 0.70 10.61
C ALA A 152 -18.63 1.10 9.57
N ILE A 153 -17.55 0.35 9.45
CA ILE A 153 -16.41 0.62 8.56
C ILE A 153 -16.30 -0.45 7.46
N ALA A 154 -17.02 -1.55 7.60
CA ALA A 154 -17.00 -2.67 6.66
C ALA A 154 -17.97 -2.44 5.48
#